data_410c49d575006400f28470b896c63539
#
_entry.id   410c49d575006400f28470b896c63539
#
_cell.length_a   1.000
_cell.length_b   1.000
_cell.length_c   1.000
_cell.angle_alpha   90.00
_cell.angle_beta   90.00
_cell.angle_gamma   90.00
#
_symmetry.space_group_name_H-M   'P 1'
#
loop_
_entity.id
_entity.type
_entity.pdbx_description
1 polymer ?
#
loop_
_entity_poly.entity_id
_entity_poly.type
_entity_poly.pdbx_seq_one_letter_code
_entity_poly.pdbx_strand_id
1 'polypeptide(L)'
;VSGNEEAIGLDMLQHPARKKEANLAKESGEYTIAGPFELAQGGTGVLLFNPIYITDDTNQSSFWGFSILVINWERFLEEIHMDRLEEASFEYRIWKKDMTTGEKITIAQSSSHMSSNTLEVSCTVPNDTWYFEIAPIHGWVTRAQIWFGILIAFVLAGVISTGYFQYATRHYKDYLYAERIKRIAKEASEANEAKTRFLFNMSHDIRTPFNK
;
A
#
# COMPACT_ATOMS: atom_id res chain seq x y z
N VAL A 1 -18.67 -43.25 -15.59
CA VAL A 1 -18.63 -41.85 -16.05
C VAL A 1 -17.49 -41.77 -17.05
N SER A 2 -17.80 -41.53 -18.33
CA SER A 2 -16.82 -41.45 -19.40
C SER A 2 -15.76 -40.38 -19.08
N GLY A 3 -14.45 -40.71 -19.20
CA GLY A 3 -13.34 -39.80 -18.96
C GLY A 3 -12.70 -39.87 -17.56
N ASN A 4 -13.18 -40.74 -16.68
CA ASN A 4 -12.64 -40.94 -15.33
C ASN A 4 -12.26 -42.39 -15.05
N GLU A 5 -12.04 -43.16 -16.10
CA GLU A 5 -11.74 -44.60 -15.99
C GLU A 5 -10.43 -44.88 -15.23
N GLU A 6 -9.44 -44.03 -15.40
CA GLU A 6 -8.13 -44.13 -14.72
C GLU A 6 -8.18 -43.80 -13.22
N ALA A 7 -9.24 -43.13 -12.77
CA ALA A 7 -9.48 -42.86 -11.37
C ALA A 7 -10.16 -44.01 -10.61
N ILE A 8 -10.60 -45.04 -11.32
CA ILE A 8 -11.27 -46.20 -10.72
C ILE A 8 -10.26 -47.01 -9.90
N GLY A 9 -10.59 -47.24 -8.62
CA GLY A 9 -9.73 -47.95 -7.68
C GLY A 9 -8.72 -47.11 -6.93
N LEU A 10 -8.67 -45.80 -7.16
CA LEU A 10 -7.84 -44.90 -6.34
C LEU A 10 -8.41 -44.76 -4.91
N ASP A 11 -7.64 -45.21 -3.94
CA ASP A 11 -7.97 -45.00 -2.52
C ASP A 11 -7.48 -43.62 -2.08
N MET A 12 -8.40 -42.67 -1.93
CA MET A 12 -8.08 -41.29 -1.54
C MET A 12 -7.56 -41.19 -0.10
N LEU A 13 -7.95 -42.11 0.78
CA LEU A 13 -7.50 -42.14 2.18
C LEU A 13 -6.05 -42.65 2.35
N GLN A 14 -5.57 -43.42 1.38
CA GLN A 14 -4.21 -43.98 1.37
C GLN A 14 -3.28 -43.24 0.38
N HIS A 15 -3.82 -42.46 -0.55
CA HIS A 15 -3.03 -41.82 -1.62
C HIS A 15 -2.01 -40.82 -1.05
N PRO A 16 -0.69 -40.95 -1.37
CA PRO A 16 0.37 -40.15 -0.74
C PRO A 16 0.14 -38.63 -0.77
N ALA A 17 -0.37 -38.09 -1.90
CA ALA A 17 -0.57 -36.67 -2.11
C ALA A 17 -1.95 -36.14 -1.68
N ARG A 18 -2.92 -37.01 -1.34
CA ARG A 18 -4.31 -36.64 -1.14
C ARG A 18 -4.87 -37.06 0.22
N LYS A 19 -4.17 -38.02 0.89
CA LYS A 19 -4.63 -38.64 2.14
C LYS A 19 -4.84 -37.64 3.27
N LYS A 20 -4.07 -36.56 3.33
CA LYS A 20 -4.14 -35.57 4.40
C LYS A 20 -5.48 -34.87 4.43
N GLU A 21 -5.87 -34.30 3.29
CA GLU A 21 -7.12 -33.55 3.14
C GLU A 21 -8.35 -34.47 3.12
N ALA A 22 -8.21 -35.68 2.54
CA ALA A 22 -9.27 -36.68 2.57
C ALA A 22 -9.57 -37.19 4.00
N ASN A 23 -8.53 -37.46 4.81
CA ASN A 23 -8.71 -37.84 6.19
C ASN A 23 -9.27 -36.68 7.02
N LEU A 24 -8.79 -35.45 6.80
CA LEU A 24 -9.32 -34.28 7.46
C LEU A 24 -10.81 -34.09 7.17
N ALA A 25 -11.25 -34.23 5.92
CA ALA A 25 -12.67 -34.19 5.57
C ALA A 25 -13.47 -35.27 6.29
N LYS A 26 -12.96 -36.51 6.30
CA LYS A 26 -13.58 -37.63 7.00
C LYS A 26 -13.71 -37.40 8.51
N GLU A 27 -12.70 -36.83 9.16
CA GLU A 27 -12.70 -36.60 10.59
C GLU A 27 -13.55 -35.40 11.02
N SER A 28 -13.51 -34.32 10.23
CA SER A 28 -14.26 -33.09 10.54
C SER A 28 -15.71 -33.13 10.13
N GLY A 29 -16.06 -33.94 9.11
CA GLY A 29 -17.37 -33.89 8.45
C GLY A 29 -17.56 -32.68 7.52
N GLU A 30 -16.54 -31.86 7.34
CA GLU A 30 -16.58 -30.63 6.57
C GLU A 30 -15.87 -30.79 5.21
N TYR A 31 -16.15 -29.88 4.29
CA TYR A 31 -15.46 -29.85 3.01
C TYR A 31 -13.96 -29.59 3.21
N THR A 32 -13.14 -30.27 2.41
CA THR A 32 -11.71 -29.93 2.31
C THR A 32 -11.30 -29.78 0.85
N ILE A 33 -10.34 -28.90 0.61
CA ILE A 33 -9.75 -28.68 -0.70
C ILE A 33 -8.33 -29.22 -0.70
N ALA A 34 -7.96 -29.95 -1.75
CA ALA A 34 -6.67 -30.57 -1.92
C ALA A 34 -6.08 -30.25 -3.29
N GLY A 35 -4.77 -30.00 -3.34
CA GLY A 35 -4.10 -29.68 -4.58
C GLY A 35 -3.61 -28.23 -4.69
N PRO A 36 -3.29 -27.75 -5.91
CA PRO A 36 -3.36 -28.49 -7.18
C PRO A 36 -2.31 -29.60 -7.30
N PHE A 37 -2.64 -30.69 -8.02
CA PHE A 37 -1.72 -31.76 -8.37
C PHE A 37 -2.10 -32.41 -9.71
N GLU A 38 -1.21 -33.21 -10.25
CA GLU A 38 -1.49 -33.98 -11.46
C GLU A 38 -2.64 -34.98 -11.23
N LEU A 39 -3.61 -34.94 -12.13
CA LEU A 39 -4.75 -35.86 -12.10
C LEU A 39 -4.40 -37.16 -12.83
N ALA A 40 -5.02 -38.27 -12.41
CA ALA A 40 -4.84 -39.56 -13.07
C ALA A 40 -5.26 -39.55 -14.56
N GLN A 41 -6.28 -38.74 -14.88
CA GLN A 41 -6.77 -38.54 -16.25
C GLN A 41 -5.97 -37.48 -17.05
N GLY A 42 -4.85 -36.96 -16.52
CA GLY A 42 -4.03 -35.92 -17.10
C GLY A 42 -4.47 -34.50 -16.71
N GLY A 43 -3.53 -33.54 -16.84
CA GLY A 43 -3.71 -32.15 -16.46
C GLY A 43 -3.59 -31.91 -14.94
N THR A 44 -3.59 -30.65 -14.57
CA THR A 44 -3.55 -30.23 -13.17
C THR A 44 -4.93 -29.98 -12.63
N GLY A 45 -5.22 -30.42 -11.41
CA GLY A 45 -6.52 -30.23 -10.81
C GLY A 45 -6.50 -30.07 -9.31
N VAL A 46 -7.57 -29.47 -8.83
CA VAL A 46 -7.90 -29.31 -7.42
C VAL A 46 -9.09 -30.21 -7.10
N LEU A 47 -9.03 -30.91 -5.98
CA LEU A 47 -10.10 -31.81 -5.53
C LEU A 47 -10.78 -31.20 -4.32
N LEU A 48 -12.09 -31.10 -4.37
CA LEU A 48 -12.93 -30.78 -3.23
C LEU A 48 -13.57 -32.06 -2.69
N PHE A 49 -13.21 -32.45 -1.47
CA PHE A 49 -13.76 -33.63 -0.79
C PHE A 49 -14.96 -33.23 0.05
N ASN A 50 -16.11 -33.83 -0.26
CA ASN A 50 -17.29 -33.73 0.59
C ASN A 50 -17.57 -35.12 1.20
N PRO A 51 -17.37 -35.33 2.50
CA PRO A 51 -17.59 -36.63 3.12
C PRO A 51 -19.07 -36.96 3.22
N ILE A 52 -19.40 -38.22 2.93
CA ILE A 52 -20.75 -38.75 3.00
C ILE A 52 -20.82 -39.76 4.13
N TYR A 53 -21.81 -39.62 5.01
CA TYR A 53 -22.10 -40.53 6.09
C TYR A 53 -23.48 -41.16 5.88
N ILE A 54 -23.60 -42.41 6.24
CA ILE A 54 -24.88 -43.14 6.23
C ILE A 54 -25.26 -43.43 7.68
N THR A 55 -26.46 -43.05 8.06
CA THR A 55 -27.04 -43.37 9.34
C THR A 55 -27.84 -44.64 9.25
N ASP A 56 -27.55 -45.60 10.12
CA ASP A 56 -28.29 -46.86 10.18
C ASP A 56 -29.60 -46.74 11.00
N ASP A 57 -30.34 -47.82 11.05
CA ASP A 57 -31.61 -47.89 11.84
C ASP A 57 -31.41 -47.70 13.34
N THR A 58 -30.19 -47.83 13.84
CA THR A 58 -29.80 -47.59 15.23
C THR A 58 -29.39 -46.16 15.52
N ASN A 59 -29.54 -45.26 14.55
CA ASN A 59 -29.13 -43.87 14.57
C ASN A 59 -27.59 -43.66 14.70
N GLN A 60 -26.82 -44.70 14.32
CA GLN A 60 -25.36 -44.60 14.26
C GLN A 60 -24.89 -44.19 12.88
N SER A 61 -24.15 -43.10 12.81
CA SER A 61 -23.63 -42.56 11.53
C SER A 61 -22.25 -43.16 11.22
N SER A 62 -22.08 -43.72 10.03
CA SER A 62 -20.82 -44.30 9.57
C SER A 62 -20.37 -43.64 8.27
N PHE A 63 -19.06 -43.42 8.15
CA PHE A 63 -18.47 -42.87 6.92
C PHE A 63 -18.66 -43.86 5.77
N TRP A 64 -19.28 -43.40 4.70
CA TRP A 64 -19.54 -44.21 3.51
C TRP A 64 -18.52 -43.91 2.39
N GLY A 65 -18.15 -42.66 2.19
CA GLY A 65 -17.27 -42.26 1.10
C GLY A 65 -17.22 -40.75 0.91
N PHE A 66 -16.74 -40.33 -0.26
CA PHE A 66 -16.68 -38.92 -0.66
C PHE A 66 -17.50 -38.67 -1.92
N SER A 67 -18.18 -37.55 -1.98
CA SER A 67 -18.47 -36.87 -3.23
C SER A 67 -17.30 -35.97 -3.58
N ILE A 68 -16.65 -36.17 -4.72
CA ILE A 68 -15.47 -35.43 -5.11
C ILE A 68 -15.77 -34.55 -6.31
N LEU A 69 -15.61 -33.22 -6.14
CA LEU A 69 -15.60 -32.30 -7.25
C LEU A 69 -14.15 -32.11 -7.72
N VAL A 70 -13.92 -32.40 -9.01
CA VAL A 70 -12.61 -32.18 -9.66
C VAL A 70 -12.69 -30.89 -10.45
N ILE A 71 -11.83 -29.94 -10.09
CA ILE A 71 -11.68 -28.64 -10.76
C ILE A 71 -10.41 -28.70 -11.60
N ASN A 72 -10.57 -28.64 -12.93
CA ASN A 72 -9.40 -28.46 -13.80
C ASN A 72 -8.78 -27.09 -13.56
N TRP A 73 -7.52 -27.06 -13.13
CA TRP A 73 -6.87 -25.85 -12.63
C TRP A 73 -6.60 -24.84 -13.73
N GLU A 74 -6.13 -25.29 -14.88
CA GLU A 74 -5.84 -24.42 -16.03
C GLU A 74 -7.12 -23.73 -16.52
N ARG A 75 -8.17 -24.53 -16.73
CA ARG A 75 -9.47 -24.00 -17.13
C ARG A 75 -10.08 -23.05 -16.09
N PHE A 76 -9.87 -23.32 -14.81
CA PHE A 76 -10.31 -22.42 -13.74
C PHE A 76 -9.60 -21.06 -13.82
N LEU A 77 -8.28 -21.04 -14.05
CA LEU A 77 -7.52 -19.81 -14.22
C LEU A 77 -7.97 -19.01 -15.46
N GLU A 78 -8.31 -19.69 -16.55
CA GLU A 78 -8.87 -19.08 -17.76
C GLU A 78 -10.25 -18.45 -17.48
N GLU A 79 -11.15 -19.16 -16.81
CA GLU A 79 -12.51 -18.67 -16.49
C GLU A 79 -12.52 -17.47 -15.55
N ILE A 80 -11.58 -17.38 -14.63
CA ILE A 80 -11.41 -16.20 -13.76
C ILE A 80 -10.60 -15.07 -14.43
N HIS A 81 -10.23 -15.25 -15.71
CA HIS A 81 -9.57 -14.27 -16.54
C HIS A 81 -8.24 -13.75 -15.96
N MET A 82 -7.40 -14.66 -15.49
CA MET A 82 -6.06 -14.29 -14.99
C MET A 82 -5.15 -13.72 -16.08
N ASP A 83 -5.40 -14.05 -17.35
CA ASP A 83 -4.78 -13.48 -18.53
C ASP A 83 -4.91 -11.94 -18.62
N ARG A 84 -6.04 -11.39 -18.18
CA ARG A 84 -6.25 -9.93 -18.13
C ARG A 84 -5.26 -9.18 -17.23
N LEU A 85 -4.75 -9.83 -16.21
CA LEU A 85 -3.71 -9.23 -15.36
C LEU A 85 -2.40 -9.09 -16.14
N GLU A 86 -2.03 -10.11 -16.90
CA GLU A 86 -0.85 -10.09 -17.76
C GLU A 86 -0.98 -9.06 -18.88
N GLU A 87 -2.15 -8.99 -19.53
CA GLU A 87 -2.46 -7.96 -20.53
C GLU A 87 -2.38 -6.54 -19.94
N ALA A 88 -2.78 -6.36 -18.68
CA ALA A 88 -2.67 -5.11 -17.96
C ALA A 88 -1.25 -4.83 -17.41
N SER A 89 -0.25 -5.66 -17.78
CA SER A 89 1.14 -5.56 -17.32
C SER A 89 1.32 -5.76 -15.81
N PHE A 90 0.53 -6.67 -15.24
CA PHE A 90 0.70 -7.15 -13.88
C PHE A 90 1.20 -8.58 -13.88
N GLU A 91 2.08 -8.89 -12.93
CA GLU A 91 2.47 -10.22 -12.54
C GLU A 91 1.62 -10.66 -11.36
N TYR A 92 1.32 -11.96 -11.29
CA TYR A 92 0.60 -12.52 -10.15
C TYR A 92 1.25 -13.79 -9.63
N ARG A 93 0.99 -14.10 -8.36
CA ARG A 93 1.29 -15.36 -7.69
C ARG A 93 0.17 -15.74 -6.75
N ILE A 94 -0.29 -17.00 -6.86
CA ILE A 94 -1.17 -17.63 -5.88
C ILE A 94 -0.32 -18.60 -5.08
N TRP A 95 -0.34 -18.49 -3.76
CA TRP A 95 0.44 -19.35 -2.89
C TRP A 95 -0.31 -19.65 -1.60
N LYS A 96 0.12 -20.69 -0.90
CA LYS A 96 -0.37 -21.06 0.41
C LYS A 96 0.78 -21.39 1.36
N LYS A 97 0.51 -21.47 2.65
CA LYS A 97 1.49 -21.94 3.64
C LYS A 97 1.39 -23.45 3.79
N ASP A 98 2.52 -24.13 3.79
CA ASP A 98 2.56 -25.51 4.28
C ASP A 98 2.21 -25.51 5.78
N MET A 99 1.19 -26.23 6.17
CA MET A 99 0.76 -26.29 7.56
C MET A 99 1.79 -26.93 8.51
N THR A 100 2.75 -27.69 7.96
CA THR A 100 3.74 -28.42 8.74
C THR A 100 5.04 -27.63 8.86
N THR A 101 5.54 -27.09 7.73
CA THR A 101 6.83 -26.38 7.66
C THR A 101 6.66 -24.85 7.74
N GLY A 102 5.48 -24.32 7.46
CA GLY A 102 5.22 -22.89 7.35
C GLY A 102 5.77 -22.23 6.08
N GLU A 103 6.37 -23.02 5.20
CA GLU A 103 6.95 -22.54 3.94
C GLU A 103 5.87 -22.14 2.93
N LYS A 104 6.22 -21.20 2.04
CA LYS A 104 5.37 -20.81 0.93
C LYS A 104 5.35 -21.87 -0.15
N ILE A 105 4.19 -22.42 -0.45
CA ILE A 105 3.94 -23.30 -1.60
C ILE A 105 3.24 -22.50 -2.67
N THR A 106 3.90 -22.29 -3.81
CA THR A 106 3.30 -21.62 -4.97
C THR A 106 2.31 -22.55 -5.66
N ILE A 107 1.09 -22.08 -5.84
CA ILE A 107 -0.01 -22.80 -6.51
C ILE A 107 -0.05 -22.43 -8.00
N ALA A 108 0.06 -21.14 -8.31
CA ALA A 108 0.13 -20.62 -9.67
C ALA A 108 0.92 -19.31 -9.69
N GLN A 109 1.53 -18.99 -10.82
CA GLN A 109 2.23 -17.74 -11.03
C GLN A 109 2.36 -17.42 -12.52
N SER A 110 2.32 -16.16 -12.87
CA SER A 110 2.53 -15.68 -14.26
C SER A 110 4.00 -15.61 -14.63
N SER A 111 4.89 -15.35 -13.67
CA SER A 111 6.31 -15.15 -13.87
C SER A 111 7.14 -15.86 -12.81
N SER A 112 8.33 -16.34 -13.18
CA SER A 112 9.28 -16.96 -12.24
C SER A 112 9.92 -15.93 -11.28
N HIS A 113 9.94 -14.66 -11.67
CA HIS A 113 10.54 -13.57 -10.89
C HIS A 113 9.51 -12.47 -10.67
N MET A 114 8.93 -12.47 -9.48
CA MET A 114 8.02 -11.40 -9.04
C MET A 114 8.78 -10.27 -8.36
N SER A 115 8.33 -9.04 -8.59
CA SER A 115 8.80 -7.85 -7.87
C SER A 115 8.67 -8.05 -6.34
N SER A 116 9.58 -7.46 -5.57
CA SER A 116 9.53 -7.52 -4.10
C SER A 116 8.42 -6.64 -3.49
N ASN A 117 7.88 -5.70 -4.27
CA ASN A 117 6.85 -4.78 -3.81
C ASN A 117 5.49 -5.22 -4.37
N THR A 118 4.85 -6.17 -3.70
CA THR A 118 3.58 -6.78 -4.09
C THR A 118 2.43 -6.26 -3.25
N LEU A 119 1.24 -6.25 -3.83
CA LEU A 119 -0.02 -6.17 -3.10
C LEU A 119 -0.50 -7.60 -2.84
N GLU A 120 -0.74 -7.93 -1.57
CA GLU A 120 -1.20 -9.25 -1.14
C GLU A 120 -2.62 -9.20 -0.60
N VAL A 121 -3.43 -10.17 -1.01
CA VAL A 121 -4.79 -10.40 -0.50
C VAL A 121 -4.92 -11.86 -0.12
N SER A 122 -5.53 -12.15 1.02
CA SER A 122 -5.82 -13.51 1.46
C SER A 122 -7.27 -13.91 1.17
N CYS A 123 -7.47 -15.17 0.81
CA CYS A 123 -8.77 -15.79 0.62
C CYS A 123 -8.86 -17.08 1.45
N THR A 124 -9.87 -17.19 2.29
CA THR A 124 -10.12 -18.40 3.07
C THR A 124 -10.80 -19.46 2.19
N VAL A 125 -10.19 -20.61 2.09
CA VAL A 125 -10.74 -21.81 1.47
C VAL A 125 -11.11 -22.81 2.57
N PRO A 126 -11.87 -23.90 2.30
CA PRO A 126 -12.46 -24.74 3.34
C PRO A 126 -11.53 -25.19 4.48
N ASN A 127 -10.29 -25.56 4.18
CA ASN A 127 -9.32 -26.05 5.16
C ASN A 127 -7.98 -25.34 5.14
N ASP A 128 -7.90 -24.17 4.43
CA ASP A 128 -6.65 -23.47 4.24
C ASP A 128 -6.87 -21.96 4.03
N THR A 129 -5.80 -21.19 3.93
CA THR A 129 -5.82 -19.80 3.48
C THR A 129 -4.88 -19.65 2.30
N TRP A 130 -5.44 -19.21 1.18
CA TRP A 130 -4.67 -18.91 -0.01
C TRP A 130 -4.36 -17.43 -0.08
N TYR A 131 -3.18 -17.11 -0.56
CA TYR A 131 -2.70 -15.75 -0.72
C TYR A 131 -2.54 -15.45 -2.20
N PHE A 132 -3.04 -14.30 -2.59
CA PHE A 132 -2.93 -13.77 -3.94
C PHE A 132 -2.04 -12.53 -3.90
N GLU A 133 -0.90 -12.59 -4.57
CA GLU A 133 0.04 -11.48 -4.73
C GLU A 133 -0.02 -10.95 -6.15
N ILE A 134 -0.04 -9.63 -6.30
CA ILE A 134 0.08 -8.94 -7.59
C ILE A 134 1.15 -7.87 -7.52
N ALA A 135 1.84 -7.66 -8.62
CA ALA A 135 2.79 -6.57 -8.80
C ALA A 135 2.77 -6.08 -10.25
N PRO A 136 2.86 -4.77 -10.50
CA PRO A 136 3.04 -4.28 -11.86
C PRO A 136 4.47 -4.58 -12.36
N ILE A 137 4.61 -5.07 -13.61
CA ILE A 137 5.88 -5.42 -14.24
C ILE A 137 6.88 -4.24 -14.23
N HIS A 138 6.37 -3.02 -14.39
CA HIS A 138 7.18 -1.80 -14.41
C HIS A 138 7.26 -1.08 -13.06
N GLY A 139 6.78 -1.71 -11.97
CA GLY A 139 6.68 -1.11 -10.64
C GLY A 139 5.50 -0.15 -10.49
N TRP A 140 5.14 0.17 -9.24
CA TRP A 140 3.99 1.02 -8.89
C TRP A 140 4.16 2.48 -9.31
N VAL A 141 5.39 2.95 -9.47
CA VAL A 141 5.72 4.32 -9.84
C VAL A 141 6.68 4.29 -11.02
N THR A 142 6.31 4.92 -12.11
CA THR A 142 7.16 5.03 -13.29
C THR A 142 8.27 6.07 -13.08
N ARG A 143 9.42 5.89 -13.75
CA ARG A 143 10.51 6.88 -13.72
C ARG A 143 10.04 8.28 -14.11
N ALA A 144 9.13 8.38 -15.07
CA ALA A 144 8.56 9.65 -15.51
C ALA A 144 7.79 10.36 -14.39
N GLN A 145 6.99 9.61 -13.59
CA GLN A 145 6.27 10.17 -12.43
C GLN A 145 7.22 10.66 -11.35
N ILE A 146 8.34 9.95 -11.11
CA ILE A 146 9.36 10.39 -10.15
C ILE A 146 9.97 11.72 -10.60
N TRP A 147 10.41 11.83 -11.88
CA TRP A 147 10.98 13.05 -12.40
C TRP A 147 10.00 14.22 -12.41
N PHE A 148 8.74 13.97 -12.72
CA PHE A 148 7.67 14.97 -12.64
C PHE A 148 7.44 15.46 -11.21
N GLY A 149 7.43 14.56 -10.24
CA GLY A 149 7.34 14.91 -8.82
C GLY A 149 8.52 15.77 -8.35
N ILE A 150 9.74 15.42 -8.75
CA ILE A 150 10.95 16.20 -8.46
C ILE A 150 10.84 17.61 -9.06
N LEU A 151 10.41 17.71 -10.33
CA LEU A 151 10.23 19.00 -10.99
C LEU A 151 9.24 19.91 -10.25
N ILE A 152 8.08 19.36 -9.87
CA ILE A 152 7.08 20.09 -9.07
C ILE A 152 7.69 20.57 -7.74
N ALA A 153 8.41 19.70 -7.05
CA ALA A 153 9.06 20.06 -5.78
C ALA A 153 10.05 21.22 -5.95
N PHE A 154 10.85 21.22 -7.01
CA PHE A 154 11.78 22.32 -7.33
C PHE A 154 11.05 23.62 -7.64
N VAL A 155 9.96 23.58 -8.40
CA VAL A 155 9.15 24.77 -8.71
C VAL A 155 8.55 25.37 -7.43
N LEU A 156 7.96 24.53 -6.58
CA LEU A 156 7.38 24.97 -5.31
C LEU A 156 8.44 25.57 -4.38
N ALA A 157 9.61 24.93 -4.26
CA ALA A 157 10.73 25.45 -3.48
C ALA A 157 11.21 26.82 -4.01
N GLY A 158 11.27 27.01 -5.34
CA GLY A 158 11.60 28.28 -5.97
C GLY A 158 10.61 29.38 -5.64
N VAL A 159 9.30 29.09 -5.73
CA VAL A 159 8.24 30.05 -5.40
C VAL A 159 8.31 30.46 -3.93
N ILE A 160 8.44 29.50 -3.01
CA ILE A 160 8.55 29.77 -1.58
C ILE A 160 9.81 30.59 -1.27
N SER A 161 10.96 30.21 -1.84
CA SER A 161 12.23 30.93 -1.65
C SER A 161 12.15 32.36 -2.15
N THR A 162 11.56 32.59 -3.32
CA THR A 162 11.38 33.92 -3.89
C THR A 162 10.43 34.78 -3.03
N GLY A 163 9.34 34.20 -2.56
CA GLY A 163 8.41 34.87 -1.64
C GLY A 163 9.08 35.25 -0.32
N TYR A 164 9.83 34.35 0.27
CA TYR A 164 10.59 34.63 1.49
C TYR A 164 11.64 35.71 1.29
N PHE A 165 12.38 35.68 0.18
CA PHE A 165 13.39 36.69 -0.15
C PHE A 165 12.75 38.07 -0.32
N GLN A 166 11.62 38.18 -1.02
CA GLN A 166 10.89 39.45 -1.15
C GLN A 166 10.38 39.97 0.20
N TYR A 167 9.84 39.08 1.04
CA TYR A 167 9.37 39.42 2.38
C TYR A 167 10.52 39.94 3.24
N ALA A 168 11.63 39.20 3.31
CA ALA A 168 12.82 39.59 4.08
C ALA A 168 13.39 40.94 3.59
N THR A 169 13.46 41.15 2.27
CA THR A 169 13.96 42.40 1.70
C THR A 169 13.09 43.60 2.05
N ARG A 170 11.74 43.42 2.01
CA ARG A 170 10.81 44.48 2.44
C ARG A 170 10.97 44.79 3.91
N HIS A 171 11.00 43.78 4.76
CA HIS A 171 11.16 43.95 6.21
C HIS A 171 12.47 44.67 6.58
N TYR A 172 13.57 44.36 5.89
CA TYR A 172 14.85 45.02 6.07
C TYR A 172 14.80 46.48 5.64
N LYS A 173 14.18 46.83 4.53
CA LYS A 173 13.99 48.22 4.07
C LYS A 173 13.13 49.01 5.06
N ASP A 174 12.03 48.43 5.53
CA ASP A 174 11.14 49.10 6.51
C ASP A 174 11.85 49.39 7.81
N TYR A 175 12.71 48.47 8.27
CA TYR A 175 13.59 48.69 9.44
C TYR A 175 14.54 49.89 9.22
N LEU A 176 15.23 49.96 8.10
CA LEU A 176 16.13 51.07 7.77
C LEU A 176 15.38 52.39 7.63
N TYR A 177 14.21 52.41 7.05
CA TYR A 177 13.38 53.63 6.99
C TYR A 177 12.95 54.10 8.38
N ALA A 178 12.53 53.21 9.24
CA ALA A 178 12.13 53.54 10.62
C ALA A 178 13.30 54.14 11.42
N GLU A 179 14.50 53.60 11.27
CA GLU A 179 15.70 54.10 11.92
C GLU A 179 16.11 55.48 11.39
N ARG A 180 16.02 55.72 10.07
CA ARG A 180 16.27 57.00 9.44
C ARG A 180 15.29 58.07 9.93
N ILE A 181 13.99 57.75 10.02
CA ILE A 181 12.93 58.65 10.52
C ILE A 181 13.22 59.03 11.99
N LYS A 182 13.58 58.08 12.85
CA LYS A 182 13.96 58.34 14.25
C LYS A 182 15.14 59.29 14.36
N ARG A 183 16.17 59.11 13.50
CA ARG A 183 17.31 60.02 13.50
C ARG A 183 16.95 61.43 13.08
N ILE A 184 16.19 61.61 11.99
CA ILE A 184 15.72 62.93 11.51
C ILE A 184 14.85 63.59 12.58
N ALA A 185 13.94 62.86 13.21
CA ALA A 185 13.08 63.39 14.28
C ALA A 185 13.87 63.86 15.49
N LYS A 186 14.93 63.13 15.87
CA LYS A 186 15.85 63.52 16.94
C LYS A 186 16.63 64.80 16.60
N GLU A 187 17.21 64.89 15.40
CA GLU A 187 17.92 66.09 14.90
C GLU A 187 17.00 67.31 14.85
N ALA A 188 15.75 67.13 14.38
CA ALA A 188 14.78 68.21 14.37
C ALA A 188 14.35 68.66 15.77
N SER A 189 14.23 67.75 16.76
CA SER A 189 13.96 68.06 18.16
C SER A 189 15.07 68.85 18.78
N GLU A 190 16.32 68.39 18.59
CA GLU A 190 17.53 69.08 19.10
C GLU A 190 17.67 70.51 18.53
N ALA A 191 17.42 70.68 17.22
CA ALA A 191 17.44 71.98 16.56
C ALA A 191 16.31 72.90 17.10
N ASN A 192 15.12 72.37 17.34
CA ASN A 192 14.01 73.13 17.89
C ASN A 192 14.26 73.56 19.35
N GLU A 193 14.84 72.69 20.17
CA GLU A 193 15.28 73.02 21.52
C GLU A 193 16.38 74.09 21.54
N ALA A 194 17.36 74.00 20.65
CA ALA A 194 18.37 75.02 20.49
C ALA A 194 17.81 76.39 20.10
N LYS A 195 16.85 76.40 19.15
CA LYS A 195 16.12 77.61 18.75
C LYS A 195 15.33 78.20 19.92
N THR A 196 14.65 77.37 20.69
CA THR A 196 13.87 77.84 21.86
C THR A 196 14.74 78.41 22.92
N ARG A 197 15.90 77.77 23.23
CA ARG A 197 16.91 78.31 24.16
C ARG A 197 17.52 79.63 23.68
N PHE A 198 17.84 79.76 22.40
CA PHE A 198 18.33 81.00 21.81
C PHE A 198 17.29 82.12 21.94
N LEU A 199 16.03 81.95 21.64
CA LEU A 199 14.95 82.91 21.76
C LEU A 199 14.72 83.29 23.22
N PHE A 200 14.78 82.35 24.15
CA PHE A 200 14.68 82.61 25.58
C PHE A 200 15.83 83.54 26.08
N ASN A 201 17.08 83.20 25.70
CA ASN A 201 18.24 84.00 26.08
C ASN A 201 18.23 85.41 25.47
N MET A 202 17.81 85.52 24.16
CA MET A 202 17.67 86.88 23.57
C MET A 202 16.57 87.70 24.26
N SER A 203 15.44 87.05 24.59
CA SER A 203 14.33 87.74 25.31
C SER A 203 14.76 88.23 26.69
N HIS A 204 15.61 87.44 27.37
CA HIS A 204 16.24 87.83 28.67
C HIS A 204 17.22 89.00 28.50
N ASP A 205 18.07 88.93 27.51
CA ASP A 205 19.12 89.97 27.27
C ASP A 205 18.50 91.30 26.81
N ILE A 206 17.36 91.26 26.10
CA ILE A 206 16.62 92.47 25.70
C ILE A 206 15.90 93.11 26.89
N ARG A 207 15.43 92.28 27.84
CA ARG A 207 14.66 92.79 29.01
C ARG A 207 15.57 93.43 30.07
N THR A 208 16.82 93.01 30.13
CA THR A 208 17.77 93.48 31.19
C THR A 208 18.14 94.97 31.08
N PRO A 209 18.33 95.65 29.90
CA PRO A 209 18.66 97.05 29.81
C PRO A 209 17.47 97.99 30.00
N PHE A 210 16.20 97.53 29.99
CA PHE A 210 15.01 98.39 30.15
C PHE A 210 14.55 98.62 31.60
N ASN A 211 15.26 98.03 32.59
CA ASN A 211 14.98 98.17 34.01
C ASN A 211 16.07 98.99 34.80
N LYS A 212 16.67 100.00 34.16
CA LYS A 212 17.49 101.01 34.84
C LYS A 212 16.82 102.39 34.71
#